data_697b59ea507b8d1ad7c10b88481c6e3e
#
_entry.id   697b59ea507b8d1ad7c10b88481c6e3e
#
_cell.length_a   1.000
_cell.length_b   1.000
_cell.length_c   1.000
_cell.angle_alpha   90.00
_cell.angle_beta   90.00
_cell.angle_gamma   90.00
#
_symmetry.space_group_name_H-M   'P 1'
#
loop_
_entity.id
_entity.type
_entity.pdbx_description
1 polymer ?
#
loop_
_entity_poly.entity_id
_entity_poly.type
_entity_poly.pdbx_seq_one_letter_code
_entity_poly.pdbx_strand_id
1 'polypeptide(L)'
;MTLRYCVVFFAVLVLYGISSAPGAVWQDSGLYQYRVWHNDLEGFEGLAVAHPLYHLVAMGAKHVPLGEFGRRVNLVSAGAAALAVANLYLLMRLWLGRDFPAVIAALTLAVSHTFWWHASVAETYTLWAALFLGELVVLLQYTRTRNVGYLYGLGLLNGLALAVHMLATIPLACYVVFLLVLWARRSIRAKDLALIAALWVLGALPYGYLILKNIVQSRDVLGTLASAAFGNRWRADVLNTTLSWRLIQEDILLVVLNFPTPNALLFFAGLYGLHKMDSTAAFRRIVVALLVLFFIFAARYTIVDRYAFFLPFYCVVAVVIGLGVHEAARWRLPGSTVLIAAFALLPIAAYAVAPGLAQRWNLSIGTRQDIPYRNDYEYFLRPWRTGCTGPERFARAALETAAPNAIICADSTTAPPLLYVQEVQGVRPDVKIAGIVSSQGAPRVQEQTVEELLEERPVYVVSNRRGYCPVFILEKYSLAEAGVLWRVAKPAPAGVR
;
A
#
# COMPACT_ATOMS: atom_id res chain seq x y z
N MET A 1 -6.33 -27.77 -12.59
CA MET A 1 -5.80 -26.38 -12.43
C MET A 1 -6.56 -25.62 -11.35
N THR A 2 -7.88 -25.60 -11.39
CA THR A 2 -8.75 -24.90 -10.43
C THR A 2 -8.48 -25.26 -8.96
N LEU A 3 -8.41 -26.58 -8.63
CA LEU A 3 -8.11 -27.02 -7.26
C LEU A 3 -6.78 -26.44 -6.72
N ARG A 4 -5.71 -26.49 -7.52
CA ARG A 4 -4.39 -25.96 -7.09
C ARG A 4 -4.40 -24.45 -6.90
N TYR A 5 -5.13 -23.70 -7.74
CA TYR A 5 -5.37 -22.29 -7.56
C TYR A 5 -6.07 -22.00 -6.22
N CYS A 6 -7.14 -22.74 -5.93
CA CYS A 6 -7.86 -22.60 -4.66
C CYS A 6 -6.97 -22.96 -3.46
N VAL A 7 -6.14 -24.01 -3.57
CA VAL A 7 -5.20 -24.40 -2.50
C VAL A 7 -4.21 -23.25 -2.22
N VAL A 8 -3.62 -22.65 -3.26
CA VAL A 8 -2.72 -21.49 -3.09
C VAL A 8 -3.45 -20.32 -2.46
N PHE A 9 -4.65 -19.99 -2.97
CA PHE A 9 -5.46 -18.90 -2.43
C PHE A 9 -5.75 -19.09 -0.93
N PHE A 10 -6.29 -20.24 -0.53
CA PHE A 10 -6.67 -20.47 0.86
C PHE A 10 -5.46 -20.61 1.79
N ALA A 11 -4.36 -21.23 1.35
CA ALA A 11 -3.14 -21.30 2.15
C ALA A 11 -2.56 -19.91 2.45
N VAL A 12 -2.54 -19.03 1.44
CA VAL A 12 -2.05 -17.65 1.59
C VAL A 12 -3.05 -16.79 2.37
N LEU A 13 -4.36 -17.01 2.19
CA LEU A 13 -5.40 -16.34 2.97
C LEU A 13 -5.27 -16.67 4.47
N VAL A 14 -4.98 -17.92 4.82
CA VAL A 14 -4.70 -18.32 6.20
C VAL A 14 -3.45 -17.63 6.73
N LEU A 15 -2.35 -17.62 5.96
CA LEU A 15 -1.12 -16.92 6.33
C LEU A 15 -1.39 -15.45 6.67
N TYR A 16 -2.04 -14.73 5.75
CA TYR A 16 -2.30 -13.30 5.95
C TYR A 16 -3.39 -13.03 6.99
N GLY A 17 -4.39 -13.89 7.09
CA GLY A 17 -5.42 -13.79 8.12
C GLY A 17 -4.87 -13.92 9.54
N ILE A 18 -3.91 -14.82 9.77
CA ILE A 18 -3.22 -14.99 11.05
C ILE A 18 -2.27 -13.81 11.32
N SER A 19 -1.63 -13.29 10.27
CA SER A 19 -0.65 -12.22 10.38
C SER A 19 -1.25 -10.81 10.35
N SER A 20 -2.54 -10.65 10.11
CA SER A 20 -3.23 -9.36 10.11
C SER A 20 -3.31 -8.72 11.49
N ALA A 21 -3.30 -7.38 11.53
CA ALA A 21 -3.50 -6.61 12.75
C ALA A 21 -4.88 -6.90 13.38
N PRO A 22 -4.96 -7.05 14.71
CA PRO A 22 -6.19 -7.46 15.38
C PRO A 22 -7.28 -6.38 15.47
N GLY A 23 -6.94 -5.11 15.31
CA GLY A 23 -7.85 -3.97 15.47
C GLY A 23 -7.34 -2.71 14.80
N ALA A 24 -7.32 -1.59 15.54
CA ALA A 24 -6.81 -0.29 15.07
C ALA A 24 -5.36 -0.37 14.61
N VAL A 25 -5.01 0.44 13.61
CA VAL A 25 -3.66 0.54 13.05
C VAL A 25 -3.22 2.00 12.94
N TRP A 26 -1.91 2.22 12.71
CA TRP A 26 -1.32 3.55 12.58
C TRP A 26 -1.47 4.12 11.18
N GLN A 27 -1.29 5.43 11.02
CA GLN A 27 -1.12 6.13 9.74
C GLN A 27 -2.28 5.90 8.76
N ASP A 28 -1.99 5.82 7.46
CA ASP A 28 -2.97 5.72 6.38
C ASP A 28 -3.87 4.49 6.50
N SER A 29 -3.34 3.37 6.98
CA SER A 29 -4.12 2.17 7.24
C SER A 29 -5.23 2.41 8.29
N GLY A 30 -4.93 3.18 9.35
CA GLY A 30 -5.92 3.60 10.33
C GLY A 30 -6.92 4.62 9.77
N LEU A 31 -6.44 5.52 8.89
CA LEU A 31 -7.31 6.44 8.18
C LEU A 31 -8.28 5.70 7.26
N TYR A 32 -7.84 4.63 6.59
CA TYR A 32 -8.73 3.81 5.75
C TYR A 32 -9.80 3.11 6.59
N GLN A 33 -9.47 2.59 7.78
CA GLN A 33 -10.48 2.06 8.72
C GLN A 33 -11.51 3.13 9.10
N TYR A 34 -11.07 4.34 9.43
CA TYR A 34 -11.92 5.48 9.75
C TYR A 34 -12.81 5.88 8.56
N ARG A 35 -12.25 6.02 7.36
CA ARG A 35 -13.01 6.35 6.14
C ARG A 35 -14.05 5.27 5.80
N VAL A 36 -13.71 3.99 5.97
CA VAL A 36 -14.67 2.88 5.80
C VAL A 36 -15.81 3.00 6.80
N TRP A 37 -15.53 3.35 8.07
CA TRP A 37 -16.57 3.56 9.08
C TRP A 37 -17.56 4.65 8.66
N HIS A 38 -17.07 5.76 8.14
CA HIS A 38 -17.86 6.92 7.73
C HIS A 38 -18.43 6.83 6.31
N ASN A 39 -18.23 5.75 5.56
CA ASN A 39 -18.58 5.62 4.13
C ASN A 39 -17.95 6.72 3.25
N ASP A 40 -16.76 7.18 3.61
CA ASP A 40 -16.04 8.21 2.87
C ASP A 40 -15.24 7.60 1.72
N LEU A 41 -15.70 7.82 0.49
CA LEU A 41 -15.04 7.35 -0.74
C LEU A 41 -13.98 8.32 -1.25
N GLU A 42 -14.06 9.58 -0.88
CA GLU A 42 -13.27 10.64 -1.49
C GLU A 42 -12.02 11.00 -0.67
N GLY A 43 -12.18 11.10 0.66
CA GLY A 43 -11.15 11.66 1.52
C GLY A 43 -10.93 13.16 1.28
N PHE A 44 -9.81 13.69 1.76
CA PHE A 44 -9.51 15.13 1.72
C PHE A 44 -8.11 15.46 1.14
N GLU A 45 -7.31 14.45 0.82
CA GLU A 45 -5.94 14.65 0.31
C GLU A 45 -5.87 14.86 -1.21
N GLY A 46 -7.00 14.82 -1.90
CA GLY A 46 -7.14 14.92 -3.34
C GLY A 46 -7.52 13.60 -4.00
N LEU A 47 -8.06 13.70 -5.21
CA LEU A 47 -8.67 12.55 -5.87
C LEU A 47 -7.70 11.42 -6.20
N ALA A 48 -6.42 11.72 -6.47
CA ALA A 48 -5.42 10.69 -6.78
C ALA A 48 -5.19 9.69 -5.61
N VAL A 49 -5.49 10.08 -4.37
CA VAL A 49 -5.37 9.26 -3.16
C VAL A 49 -6.74 8.86 -2.57
N ALA A 50 -7.82 9.02 -3.35
CA ALA A 50 -9.18 8.68 -2.90
C ALA A 50 -9.42 7.15 -2.82
N HIS A 51 -8.87 6.36 -3.75
CA HIS A 51 -8.97 4.89 -3.78
C HIS A 51 -10.41 4.34 -3.68
N PRO A 52 -11.40 4.87 -4.44
CA PRO A 52 -12.81 4.63 -4.16
C PRO A 52 -13.22 3.16 -4.25
N LEU A 53 -12.67 2.37 -5.16
CA LEU A 53 -13.03 0.96 -5.27
C LEU A 53 -12.54 0.16 -4.06
N TYR A 54 -11.36 0.48 -3.50
CA TYR A 54 -10.91 -0.17 -2.27
C TYR A 54 -11.89 0.10 -1.12
N HIS A 55 -12.29 1.36 -0.92
CA HIS A 55 -13.23 1.72 0.14
C HIS A 55 -14.61 1.07 -0.07
N LEU A 56 -15.12 1.03 -1.30
CA LEU A 56 -16.38 0.32 -1.61
C LEU A 56 -16.32 -1.17 -1.21
N VAL A 57 -15.24 -1.86 -1.57
CA VAL A 57 -15.04 -3.27 -1.19
C VAL A 57 -14.90 -3.40 0.33
N ALA A 58 -14.12 -2.52 0.97
CA ALA A 58 -13.88 -2.56 2.40
C ALA A 58 -15.14 -2.21 3.23
N MET A 59 -16.07 -1.42 2.71
CA MET A 59 -17.37 -1.18 3.35
C MET A 59 -18.19 -2.46 3.51
N GLY A 60 -17.98 -3.46 2.65
CA GLY A 60 -18.56 -4.79 2.83
C GLY A 60 -18.17 -5.46 4.15
N ALA A 61 -17.01 -5.12 4.73
CA ALA A 61 -16.57 -5.62 6.03
C ALA A 61 -17.47 -5.20 7.20
N LYS A 62 -18.27 -4.13 7.05
CA LYS A 62 -19.26 -3.72 8.08
C LYS A 62 -20.34 -4.79 8.30
N HIS A 63 -20.70 -5.52 7.27
CA HIS A 63 -21.78 -6.50 7.28
C HIS A 63 -21.31 -7.89 7.70
N VAL A 64 -20.02 -8.10 7.93
CA VAL A 64 -19.46 -9.38 8.38
C VAL A 64 -19.52 -9.45 9.92
N PRO A 65 -20.29 -10.35 10.53
CA PRO A 65 -20.49 -10.39 11.98
C PRO A 65 -19.35 -11.16 12.70
N LEU A 66 -18.09 -10.91 12.33
CA LEU A 66 -16.94 -11.66 12.85
C LEU A 66 -15.89 -10.71 13.44
N GLY A 67 -15.73 -10.78 14.76
CA GLY A 67 -14.64 -10.10 15.44
C GLY A 67 -14.72 -8.57 15.40
N GLU A 68 -13.61 -7.94 15.65
CA GLU A 68 -13.46 -6.51 15.80
C GLU A 68 -13.45 -5.82 14.41
N PHE A 69 -14.05 -4.61 14.31
CA PHE A 69 -14.26 -3.92 13.03
C PHE A 69 -12.95 -3.67 12.27
N GLY A 70 -11.93 -3.13 12.95
CA GLY A 70 -10.65 -2.83 12.30
C GLY A 70 -9.98 -4.06 11.73
N ARG A 71 -10.07 -5.21 12.44
CA ARG A 71 -9.59 -6.49 11.91
C ARG A 71 -10.31 -6.90 10.64
N ARG A 72 -11.62 -6.73 10.57
CA ARG A 72 -12.41 -7.06 9.38
C ARG A 72 -11.97 -6.24 8.17
N VAL A 73 -11.68 -4.94 8.36
CA VAL A 73 -11.14 -4.07 7.30
C VAL A 73 -9.73 -4.53 6.88
N ASN A 74 -8.85 -4.87 7.84
CA ASN A 74 -7.52 -5.40 7.54
C ASN A 74 -7.60 -6.72 6.73
N LEU A 75 -8.58 -7.59 7.02
CA LEU A 75 -8.79 -8.86 6.30
C LEU A 75 -9.21 -8.68 4.83
N VAL A 76 -9.75 -7.52 4.44
CA VAL A 76 -10.00 -7.20 3.02
C VAL A 76 -8.69 -7.17 2.24
N SER A 77 -7.66 -6.52 2.79
CA SER A 77 -6.32 -6.49 2.19
C SER A 77 -5.66 -7.86 2.17
N ALA A 78 -5.87 -8.67 3.23
CA ALA A 78 -5.40 -10.06 3.28
C ALA A 78 -6.03 -10.94 2.18
N GLY A 79 -7.34 -10.81 1.97
CA GLY A 79 -8.06 -11.53 0.92
C GLY A 79 -7.62 -11.11 -0.49
N ALA A 80 -7.44 -9.81 -0.69
CA ALA A 80 -6.92 -9.26 -1.95
C ALA A 80 -5.49 -9.73 -2.23
N ALA A 81 -4.63 -9.77 -1.20
CA ALA A 81 -3.27 -10.29 -1.32
C ALA A 81 -3.23 -11.79 -1.65
N ALA A 82 -4.09 -12.59 -1.03
CA ALA A 82 -4.22 -14.01 -1.36
C ALA A 82 -4.66 -14.22 -2.82
N LEU A 83 -5.59 -13.39 -3.31
CA LEU A 83 -6.01 -13.40 -4.71
C LEU A 83 -4.86 -13.01 -5.65
N ALA A 84 -4.06 -12.01 -5.30
CA ALA A 84 -2.90 -11.60 -6.08
C ALA A 84 -1.87 -12.74 -6.20
N VAL A 85 -1.54 -13.41 -5.10
CA VAL A 85 -0.59 -14.53 -5.09
C VAL A 85 -1.13 -15.71 -5.88
N ALA A 86 -2.44 -16.02 -5.78
CA ALA A 86 -3.08 -17.06 -6.57
C ALA A 86 -3.07 -16.71 -8.07
N ASN A 87 -3.31 -15.44 -8.44
CA ASN A 87 -3.20 -14.98 -9.82
C ASN A 87 -1.77 -15.10 -10.36
N LEU A 88 -0.75 -14.80 -9.53
CA LEU A 88 0.65 -14.99 -9.90
C LEU A 88 0.97 -16.50 -10.14
N TYR A 89 0.52 -17.37 -9.23
CA TYR A 89 0.64 -18.81 -9.45
C TYR A 89 -0.02 -19.25 -10.78
N LEU A 90 -1.25 -18.79 -11.04
CA LEU A 90 -1.98 -19.10 -12.26
C LEU A 90 -1.24 -18.59 -13.50
N LEU A 91 -0.77 -17.35 -13.49
CA LEU A 91 0.03 -16.77 -14.55
C LEU A 91 1.24 -17.63 -14.90
N MET A 92 2.04 -17.94 -13.89
CA MET A 92 3.26 -18.72 -14.07
C MET A 92 2.98 -20.17 -14.50
N ARG A 93 1.95 -20.78 -13.93
CA ARG A 93 1.51 -22.12 -14.30
C ARG A 93 1.02 -22.20 -15.75
N LEU A 94 0.25 -21.21 -16.17
CA LEU A 94 -0.18 -21.08 -17.56
C LEU A 94 1.03 -20.85 -18.47
N TRP A 95 1.94 -19.96 -18.10
CA TRP A 95 3.07 -19.59 -18.96
C TRP A 95 4.08 -20.71 -19.13
N LEU A 96 4.49 -21.36 -18.03
CA LEU A 96 5.58 -22.32 -18.00
C LEU A 96 5.14 -23.79 -18.09
N GLY A 97 3.86 -24.07 -17.85
CA GLY A 97 3.35 -25.45 -17.86
C GLY A 97 3.79 -26.31 -16.66
N ARG A 98 4.49 -25.74 -15.66
CA ARG A 98 5.09 -26.45 -14.51
C ARG A 98 4.66 -25.84 -13.19
N ASP A 99 4.38 -26.69 -12.18
CA ASP A 99 3.92 -26.23 -10.86
C ASP A 99 5.04 -25.67 -10.01
N PHE A 100 6.21 -26.31 -9.97
CA PHE A 100 7.30 -25.91 -9.08
C PHE A 100 7.73 -24.43 -9.27
N PRO A 101 8.09 -23.96 -10.49
CA PRO A 101 8.39 -22.55 -10.70
C PRO A 101 7.23 -21.62 -10.36
N ALA A 102 5.98 -22.05 -10.61
CA ALA A 102 4.79 -21.25 -10.30
C ALA A 102 4.59 -21.10 -8.79
N VAL A 103 4.79 -22.18 -8.02
CA VAL A 103 4.71 -22.13 -6.55
C VAL A 103 5.83 -21.26 -5.97
N ILE A 104 7.07 -21.38 -6.47
CA ILE A 104 8.17 -20.56 -5.96
C ILE A 104 7.96 -19.07 -6.29
N ALA A 105 7.47 -18.73 -7.48
CA ALA A 105 7.11 -17.35 -7.81
C ALA A 105 6.03 -16.81 -6.86
N ALA A 106 4.98 -17.58 -6.61
CA ALA A 106 3.92 -17.25 -5.69
C ALA A 106 4.43 -17.06 -4.25
N LEU A 107 5.26 -17.98 -3.75
CA LEU A 107 5.91 -17.85 -2.43
C LEU A 107 6.84 -16.66 -2.37
N THR A 108 7.63 -16.37 -3.40
CA THR A 108 8.52 -15.22 -3.46
C THR A 108 7.75 -13.91 -3.25
N LEU A 109 6.57 -13.75 -3.87
CA LEU A 109 5.71 -12.60 -3.63
C LEU A 109 5.06 -12.65 -2.24
N ALA A 110 4.53 -13.81 -1.86
CA ALA A 110 3.76 -13.97 -0.63
C ALA A 110 4.58 -13.65 0.63
N VAL A 111 5.87 -14.01 0.64
CA VAL A 111 6.76 -13.75 1.80
C VAL A 111 7.67 -12.54 1.59
N SER A 112 7.49 -11.76 0.52
CA SER A 112 8.24 -10.52 0.33
C SER A 112 7.77 -9.45 1.32
N HIS A 113 8.72 -8.67 1.85
CA HIS A 113 8.48 -7.73 2.96
C HIS A 113 7.29 -6.79 2.71
N THR A 114 7.40 -5.95 1.69
CA THR A 114 6.42 -4.89 1.42
C THR A 114 5.04 -5.46 1.09
N PHE A 115 4.99 -6.56 0.32
CA PHE A 115 3.72 -7.19 -0.04
C PHE A 115 3.01 -7.78 1.20
N TRP A 116 3.74 -8.51 2.05
CA TRP A 116 3.19 -9.06 3.28
C TRP A 116 2.78 -7.97 4.28
N TRP A 117 3.58 -6.91 4.38
CA TRP A 117 3.24 -5.77 5.23
C TRP A 117 1.87 -5.19 4.86
N HIS A 118 1.64 -4.89 3.56
CA HIS A 118 0.37 -4.36 3.05
C HIS A 118 -0.77 -5.39 3.09
N ALA A 119 -0.47 -6.68 3.12
CA ALA A 119 -1.46 -7.73 3.33
C ALA A 119 -1.95 -7.83 4.78
N SER A 120 -1.21 -7.26 5.75
CA SER A 120 -1.46 -7.40 7.18
C SER A 120 -2.24 -6.23 7.81
N VAL A 121 -2.50 -5.17 7.06
CA VAL A 121 -3.21 -3.95 7.46
C VAL A 121 -4.16 -3.48 6.36
N ALA A 122 -5.02 -2.51 6.66
CA ALA A 122 -5.94 -1.93 5.68
C ALA A 122 -5.16 -1.10 4.65
N GLU A 123 -4.96 -1.65 3.43
CA GLU A 123 -4.16 -1.03 2.39
C GLU A 123 -4.64 -1.35 0.98
N THR A 124 -4.50 -0.40 0.07
CA THR A 124 -5.04 -0.47 -1.30
C THR A 124 -4.20 -1.32 -2.23
N TYR A 125 -2.90 -1.40 -2.00
CA TYR A 125 -1.91 -1.97 -2.91
C TYR A 125 -2.15 -3.45 -3.22
N THR A 126 -2.66 -4.22 -2.27
CA THR A 126 -2.90 -5.66 -2.47
C THR A 126 -4.06 -5.92 -3.40
N LEU A 127 -5.14 -5.11 -3.33
CA LEU A 127 -6.26 -5.18 -4.25
C LEU A 127 -5.84 -4.76 -5.66
N TRP A 128 -5.04 -3.69 -5.75
CA TRP A 128 -4.43 -3.29 -7.03
C TRP A 128 -3.58 -4.43 -7.63
N ALA A 129 -2.72 -5.07 -6.83
CA ALA A 129 -1.88 -6.17 -7.29
C ALA A 129 -2.69 -7.40 -7.76
N ALA A 130 -3.82 -7.68 -7.10
CA ALA A 130 -4.73 -8.77 -7.52
C ALA A 130 -5.30 -8.51 -8.91
N LEU A 131 -5.74 -7.28 -9.18
CA LEU A 131 -6.25 -6.86 -10.48
C LEU A 131 -5.12 -6.87 -11.52
N PHE A 132 -3.98 -6.26 -11.23
CA PHE A 132 -2.82 -6.21 -12.12
C PHE A 132 -2.32 -7.60 -12.54
N LEU A 133 -2.17 -8.53 -11.60
CA LEU A 133 -1.77 -9.89 -11.91
C LEU A 133 -2.87 -10.65 -12.69
N GLY A 134 -4.14 -10.32 -12.45
CA GLY A 134 -5.26 -10.75 -13.28
C GLY A 134 -5.18 -10.22 -14.73
N GLU A 135 -4.81 -8.94 -14.90
CA GLU A 135 -4.55 -8.34 -16.22
C GLU A 135 -3.46 -9.12 -16.99
N LEU A 136 -2.36 -9.49 -16.30
CA LEU A 136 -1.30 -10.29 -16.92
C LEU A 136 -1.78 -11.69 -17.31
N VAL A 137 -2.66 -12.31 -16.53
CA VAL A 137 -3.26 -13.62 -16.85
C VAL A 137 -4.08 -13.52 -18.14
N VAL A 138 -5.00 -12.56 -18.24
CA VAL A 138 -5.85 -12.42 -19.43
C VAL A 138 -5.05 -11.98 -20.65
N LEU A 139 -4.03 -11.14 -20.48
CA LEU A 139 -3.12 -10.73 -21.54
C LEU A 139 -2.31 -11.92 -22.09
N LEU A 140 -1.77 -12.77 -21.21
CA LEU A 140 -1.09 -14.01 -21.63
C LEU A 140 -2.04 -14.92 -22.41
N GLN A 141 -3.27 -15.10 -21.94
CA GLN A 141 -4.27 -15.92 -22.61
C GLN A 141 -4.63 -15.38 -23.99
N TYR A 142 -4.78 -14.05 -24.14
CA TYR A 142 -4.95 -13.44 -25.46
C TYR A 142 -3.77 -13.74 -26.40
N THR A 143 -2.54 -13.57 -25.92
CA THR A 143 -1.37 -13.81 -26.80
C THR A 143 -1.28 -15.26 -27.28
N ARG A 144 -1.81 -16.21 -26.52
CA ARG A 144 -1.82 -17.64 -26.83
C ARG A 144 -2.99 -18.09 -27.69
N THR A 145 -4.19 -17.58 -27.40
CA THR A 145 -5.44 -18.07 -28.01
C THR A 145 -6.00 -17.16 -29.10
N ARG A 146 -5.57 -15.88 -29.11
CA ARG A 146 -6.11 -14.83 -29.97
C ARG A 146 -7.60 -14.54 -29.76
N ASN A 147 -8.19 -15.03 -28.67
CA ASN A 147 -9.57 -14.74 -28.33
C ASN A 147 -9.70 -13.32 -27.76
N VAL A 148 -10.40 -12.45 -28.51
CA VAL A 148 -10.60 -11.02 -28.18
C VAL A 148 -11.33 -10.83 -26.85
N GLY A 149 -12.13 -11.80 -26.39
CA GLY A 149 -12.79 -11.78 -25.09
C GLY A 149 -11.81 -11.52 -23.92
N TYR A 150 -10.57 -11.98 -24.02
CA TYR A 150 -9.55 -11.66 -23.02
C TYR A 150 -9.13 -10.18 -23.02
N LEU A 151 -9.18 -9.49 -24.17
CA LEU A 151 -8.92 -8.03 -24.23
C LEU A 151 -10.08 -7.23 -23.63
N TYR A 152 -11.30 -7.72 -23.73
CA TYR A 152 -12.45 -7.14 -23.02
C TYR A 152 -12.26 -7.24 -21.51
N GLY A 153 -11.83 -8.42 -21.01
CA GLY A 153 -11.45 -8.60 -19.61
C GLY A 153 -10.28 -7.69 -19.19
N LEU A 154 -9.28 -7.50 -20.06
CA LEU A 154 -8.14 -6.62 -19.79
C LEU A 154 -8.60 -5.17 -19.59
N GLY A 155 -9.49 -4.66 -20.46
CA GLY A 155 -10.07 -3.32 -20.34
C GLY A 155 -10.79 -3.15 -19.00
N LEU A 156 -11.69 -4.07 -18.65
CA LEU A 156 -12.45 -4.02 -17.42
C LEU A 156 -11.53 -4.06 -16.18
N LEU A 157 -10.58 -5.01 -16.13
CA LEU A 157 -9.68 -5.17 -14.99
C LEU A 157 -8.79 -3.95 -14.77
N ASN A 158 -8.25 -3.36 -15.86
CA ASN A 158 -7.43 -2.15 -15.74
C ASN A 158 -8.25 -0.93 -15.31
N GLY A 159 -9.50 -0.79 -15.77
CA GLY A 159 -10.42 0.23 -15.28
C GLY A 159 -10.70 0.08 -13.78
N LEU A 160 -10.97 -1.14 -13.30
CA LEU A 160 -11.11 -1.44 -11.86
C LEU A 160 -9.80 -1.13 -11.10
N ALA A 161 -8.65 -1.50 -11.65
CA ALA A 161 -7.35 -1.22 -11.03
C ALA A 161 -7.10 0.30 -10.91
N LEU A 162 -7.52 1.11 -11.89
CA LEU A 162 -7.46 2.57 -11.81
C LEU A 162 -8.35 3.11 -10.68
N ALA A 163 -9.54 2.56 -10.50
CA ALA A 163 -10.43 2.94 -9.39
C ALA A 163 -9.91 2.51 -8.02
N VAL A 164 -8.91 1.60 -7.97
CA VAL A 164 -8.15 1.28 -6.74
C VAL A 164 -6.96 2.20 -6.57
N HIS A 165 -6.11 2.38 -7.60
CA HIS A 165 -4.89 3.19 -7.47
C HIS A 165 -4.38 3.69 -8.83
N MET A 166 -3.90 4.94 -8.86
CA MET A 166 -3.33 5.59 -10.05
C MET A 166 -2.15 4.85 -10.68
N LEU A 167 -1.49 3.96 -9.98
CA LEU A 167 -0.45 3.06 -10.53
C LEU A 167 -0.93 2.23 -11.74
N ALA A 168 -2.26 2.05 -11.91
CA ALA A 168 -2.84 1.39 -13.07
C ALA A 168 -2.62 2.16 -14.40
N THR A 169 -2.24 3.43 -14.34
CA THR A 169 -1.91 4.21 -15.55
C THR A 169 -0.65 3.72 -16.25
N ILE A 170 0.30 3.15 -15.52
CA ILE A 170 1.54 2.60 -16.10
C ILE A 170 1.26 1.39 -17.00
N PRO A 171 0.58 0.32 -16.53
CA PRO A 171 0.18 -0.78 -17.42
C PRO A 171 -0.80 -0.31 -18.51
N LEU A 172 -1.71 0.63 -18.22
CA LEU A 172 -2.62 1.19 -19.23
C LEU A 172 -1.85 1.73 -20.43
N ALA A 173 -0.78 2.51 -20.22
CA ALA A 173 0.03 3.03 -21.30
C ALA A 173 0.63 1.91 -22.17
N CYS A 174 1.13 0.83 -21.55
CA CYS A 174 1.62 -0.34 -22.28
C CYS A 174 0.51 -1.04 -23.08
N TYR A 175 -0.68 -1.16 -22.48
CA TYR A 175 -1.82 -1.83 -23.12
C TYR A 175 -2.38 -1.00 -24.27
N VAL A 176 -2.47 0.32 -24.14
CA VAL A 176 -2.89 1.21 -25.23
C VAL A 176 -1.96 1.05 -26.44
N VAL A 177 -0.64 1.11 -26.23
CA VAL A 177 0.32 0.88 -27.32
C VAL A 177 0.13 -0.50 -27.95
N PHE A 178 -0.05 -1.54 -27.14
CA PHE A 178 -0.29 -2.89 -27.62
C PHE A 178 -1.58 -3.00 -28.46
N LEU A 179 -2.70 -2.42 -27.98
CA LEU A 179 -3.99 -2.43 -28.68
C LEU A 179 -3.93 -1.66 -29.99
N LEU A 180 -3.24 -0.50 -30.03
CA LEU A 180 -3.06 0.27 -31.24
C LEU A 180 -2.24 -0.51 -32.29
N VAL A 181 -1.20 -1.24 -31.85
CA VAL A 181 -0.43 -2.11 -32.76
C VAL A 181 -1.30 -3.25 -33.29
N LEU A 182 -2.16 -3.86 -32.47
CA LEU A 182 -3.07 -4.91 -32.91
C LEU A 182 -4.09 -4.37 -33.95
N TRP A 183 -4.61 -3.17 -33.70
CA TRP A 183 -5.55 -2.52 -34.62
C TRP A 183 -4.88 -2.15 -35.94
N ALA A 184 -3.70 -1.53 -35.91
CA ALA A 184 -2.93 -1.19 -37.10
C ALA A 184 -2.59 -2.43 -37.95
N ARG A 185 -2.34 -3.58 -37.30
CA ARG A 185 -2.12 -4.87 -37.96
C ARG A 185 -3.42 -5.60 -38.34
N ARG A 186 -4.58 -4.97 -38.17
CA ARG A 186 -5.91 -5.54 -38.44
C ARG A 186 -6.20 -6.86 -37.67
N SER A 187 -5.50 -7.08 -36.55
CA SER A 187 -5.71 -8.24 -35.68
C SER A 187 -6.97 -8.11 -34.82
N ILE A 188 -7.44 -6.88 -34.58
CA ILE A 188 -8.69 -6.53 -33.92
C ILE A 188 -9.40 -5.43 -34.73
N ARG A 189 -10.71 -5.30 -34.57
CA ARG A 189 -11.55 -4.32 -35.29
C ARG A 189 -11.75 -3.08 -34.44
N ALA A 190 -12.14 -1.95 -35.06
CA ALA A 190 -12.47 -0.71 -34.36
C ALA A 190 -13.58 -0.91 -33.31
N LYS A 191 -14.57 -1.75 -33.57
CA LYS A 191 -15.63 -2.09 -32.62
C LYS A 191 -15.08 -2.81 -31.37
N ASP A 192 -14.05 -3.63 -31.52
CA ASP A 192 -13.42 -4.32 -30.40
C ASP A 192 -12.67 -3.30 -29.51
N LEU A 193 -11.99 -2.32 -30.12
CA LEU A 193 -11.39 -1.19 -29.36
C LEU A 193 -12.44 -0.36 -28.61
N ALA A 194 -13.55 -0.04 -29.26
CA ALA A 194 -14.65 0.70 -28.65
C ALA A 194 -15.23 -0.05 -27.44
N LEU A 195 -15.41 -1.38 -27.57
CA LEU A 195 -15.92 -2.20 -26.47
C LEU A 195 -14.89 -2.31 -25.32
N ILE A 196 -13.58 -2.45 -25.63
CA ILE A 196 -12.52 -2.44 -24.62
C ILE A 196 -12.53 -1.12 -23.86
N ALA A 197 -12.63 0.01 -24.57
CA ALA A 197 -12.70 1.34 -23.95
C ALA A 197 -13.95 1.51 -23.09
N ALA A 198 -15.11 1.06 -23.55
CA ALA A 198 -16.35 1.09 -22.78
C ALA A 198 -16.27 0.26 -21.49
N LEU A 199 -15.68 -0.93 -21.55
CA LEU A 199 -15.47 -1.78 -20.38
C LEU A 199 -14.42 -1.19 -19.42
N TRP A 200 -13.38 -0.52 -19.95
CA TRP A 200 -12.45 0.22 -19.14
C TRP A 200 -13.13 1.37 -18.38
N VAL A 201 -13.98 2.16 -19.07
CA VAL A 201 -14.78 3.21 -18.43
C VAL A 201 -15.71 2.63 -17.36
N LEU A 202 -16.36 1.49 -17.66
CA LEU A 202 -17.20 0.79 -16.67
C LEU A 202 -16.42 0.39 -15.42
N GLY A 203 -15.23 -0.17 -15.58
CA GLY A 203 -14.35 -0.51 -14.44
C GLY A 203 -13.89 0.72 -13.64
N ALA A 204 -13.61 1.82 -14.33
CA ALA A 204 -13.16 3.08 -13.74
C ALA A 204 -14.30 3.94 -13.16
N LEU A 205 -15.58 3.50 -13.27
CA LEU A 205 -16.75 4.29 -12.84
C LEU A 205 -16.65 4.84 -11.40
N PRO A 206 -16.20 4.10 -10.38
CA PRO A 206 -16.11 4.65 -9.03
C PRO A 206 -15.20 5.89 -8.97
N TYR A 207 -14.12 5.88 -9.73
CA TYR A 207 -13.18 7.01 -9.80
C TYR A 207 -13.74 8.14 -10.69
N GLY A 208 -14.30 7.79 -11.84
CA GLY A 208 -14.96 8.73 -12.75
C GLY A 208 -16.12 9.48 -12.09
N TYR A 209 -16.87 8.81 -11.23
CA TYR A 209 -17.94 9.44 -10.44
C TYR A 209 -17.40 10.56 -9.53
N LEU A 210 -16.30 10.30 -8.81
CA LEU A 210 -15.68 11.32 -7.94
C LEU A 210 -15.17 12.52 -8.75
N ILE A 211 -14.55 12.28 -9.90
CA ILE A 211 -14.08 13.34 -10.80
C ILE A 211 -15.25 14.20 -11.25
N LEU A 212 -16.33 13.58 -11.77
CA LEU A 212 -17.53 14.31 -12.24
C LEU A 212 -18.21 15.07 -11.10
N LYS A 213 -18.36 14.45 -9.93
CA LYS A 213 -18.91 15.09 -8.72
C LYS A 213 -18.13 16.37 -8.39
N ASN A 214 -16.80 16.28 -8.36
CA ASN A 214 -15.93 17.41 -8.01
C ASN A 214 -15.99 18.52 -9.08
N ILE A 215 -16.01 18.17 -10.38
CA ILE A 215 -16.17 19.16 -11.46
C ILE A 215 -17.49 19.93 -11.29
N VAL A 216 -18.58 19.22 -11.01
CA VAL A 216 -19.90 19.85 -10.84
C VAL A 216 -19.95 20.75 -9.61
N GLN A 217 -19.34 20.32 -8.51
CA GLN A 217 -19.33 21.05 -7.24
C GLN A 217 -18.41 22.28 -7.26
N SER A 218 -17.17 22.11 -7.73
CA SER A 218 -16.14 23.16 -7.73
C SER A 218 -16.23 24.11 -8.94
N ARG A 219 -16.81 23.65 -10.05
CA ARG A 219 -16.76 24.28 -11.38
C ARG A 219 -15.33 24.51 -11.90
N ASP A 220 -14.34 23.86 -11.29
CA ASP A 220 -12.94 23.88 -11.70
C ASP A 220 -12.54 22.54 -12.33
N VAL A 221 -12.63 22.48 -13.66
CA VAL A 221 -12.30 21.28 -14.44
C VAL A 221 -10.78 20.97 -14.36
N LEU A 222 -9.94 21.99 -14.55
CA LEU A 222 -8.49 21.79 -14.61
C LEU A 222 -7.92 21.45 -13.24
N GLY A 223 -8.36 22.13 -12.17
CA GLY A 223 -7.95 21.80 -10.81
C GLY A 223 -8.40 20.40 -10.40
N THR A 224 -9.63 20.01 -10.76
CA THR A 224 -10.12 18.65 -10.49
C THR A 224 -9.31 17.58 -11.23
N LEU A 225 -9.00 17.79 -12.51
CA LEU A 225 -8.18 16.84 -13.27
C LEU A 225 -6.73 16.78 -12.74
N ALA A 226 -6.16 17.92 -12.32
CA ALA A 226 -4.86 17.93 -11.67
C ALA A 226 -4.86 17.20 -10.33
N SER A 227 -5.92 17.37 -9.51
CA SER A 227 -6.14 16.64 -8.28
C SER A 227 -6.29 15.13 -8.53
N ALA A 228 -7.00 14.75 -9.59
CA ALA A 228 -7.16 13.36 -10.00
C ALA A 228 -5.83 12.73 -10.49
N ALA A 229 -4.99 13.49 -11.18
CA ALA A 229 -3.73 12.97 -11.73
C ALA A 229 -2.60 12.89 -10.68
N PHE A 230 -2.53 13.86 -9.74
CA PHE A 230 -1.36 14.06 -8.87
C PHE A 230 -1.69 14.17 -7.39
N GLY A 231 -2.97 14.25 -7.00
CA GLY A 231 -3.36 14.69 -5.66
C GLY A 231 -3.07 16.20 -5.44
N ASN A 232 -3.47 16.70 -4.27
CA ASN A 232 -3.38 18.15 -4.04
C ASN A 232 -1.94 18.65 -3.81
N ARG A 233 -1.08 17.83 -3.20
CA ARG A 233 0.27 18.22 -2.78
C ARG A 233 1.41 17.36 -3.31
N TRP A 234 1.11 16.24 -3.96
CA TRP A 234 2.11 15.24 -4.36
C TRP A 234 2.67 15.46 -5.76
N ARG A 235 2.21 16.50 -6.49
CA ARG A 235 2.60 16.76 -7.88
C ARG A 235 4.12 16.87 -8.06
N ALA A 236 4.79 17.56 -7.15
CA ALA A 236 6.25 17.75 -7.22
C ALA A 236 6.99 16.41 -7.08
N ASP A 237 6.56 15.54 -6.17
CA ASP A 237 7.15 14.23 -5.94
C ASP A 237 6.88 13.29 -7.11
N VAL A 238 5.64 13.25 -7.61
CA VAL A 238 5.26 12.44 -8.79
C VAL A 238 6.06 12.84 -10.04
N LEU A 239 6.31 14.13 -10.23
CA LEU A 239 7.05 14.65 -11.39
C LEU A 239 8.56 14.80 -11.13
N ASN A 240 9.07 14.41 -9.96
CA ASN A 240 10.49 14.47 -9.67
C ASN A 240 11.29 13.61 -10.66
N THR A 241 12.35 14.17 -11.20
CA THR A 241 13.31 13.49 -12.09
C THR A 241 14.73 13.46 -11.52
N THR A 242 14.92 14.04 -10.34
CA THR A 242 16.22 14.13 -9.69
C THR A 242 16.56 12.84 -8.99
N LEU A 243 17.71 12.26 -9.33
CA LEU A 243 18.28 11.11 -8.65
C LEU A 243 19.46 11.58 -7.81
N SER A 244 19.48 11.20 -6.53
CA SER A 244 20.61 11.39 -5.62
C SER A 244 21.25 10.06 -5.29
N TRP A 245 22.51 10.08 -4.89
CA TRP A 245 23.19 8.86 -4.43
C TRP A 245 22.51 8.23 -3.21
N ARG A 246 22.00 9.06 -2.30
CA ARG A 246 21.21 8.60 -1.16
C ARG A 246 19.96 7.84 -1.60
N LEU A 247 19.23 8.38 -2.59
CA LEU A 247 18.03 7.75 -3.12
C LEU A 247 18.32 6.36 -3.72
N ILE A 248 19.43 6.26 -4.47
CA ILE A 248 19.90 4.99 -5.06
C ILE A 248 20.27 3.97 -3.96
N GLN A 249 20.93 4.40 -2.90
CA GLN A 249 21.26 3.53 -1.76
C GLN A 249 19.99 3.02 -1.07
N GLU A 250 19.02 3.90 -0.84
CA GLU A 250 17.72 3.52 -0.27
C GLU A 250 16.97 2.54 -1.18
N ASP A 251 16.99 2.72 -2.50
CA ASP A 251 16.40 1.78 -3.47
C ASP A 251 17.00 0.38 -3.37
N ILE A 252 18.32 0.31 -3.32
CA ILE A 252 19.04 -0.97 -3.17
C ILE A 252 18.63 -1.64 -1.85
N LEU A 253 18.60 -0.89 -0.76
CA LEU A 253 18.21 -1.41 0.56
C LEU A 253 16.76 -1.91 0.56
N LEU A 254 15.83 -1.19 -0.08
CA LEU A 254 14.43 -1.61 -0.19
C LEU A 254 14.28 -2.90 -1.00
N VAL A 255 15.03 -3.07 -2.10
CA VAL A 255 15.02 -4.31 -2.89
C VAL A 255 15.60 -5.48 -2.09
N VAL A 256 16.73 -5.27 -1.40
CA VAL A 256 17.36 -6.30 -0.55
C VAL A 256 16.45 -6.68 0.62
N LEU A 257 15.85 -5.70 1.30
CA LEU A 257 14.88 -5.95 2.38
C LEU A 257 13.70 -6.77 1.88
N ASN A 258 13.26 -6.52 0.64
CA ASN A 258 12.08 -7.20 0.11
C ASN A 258 12.35 -8.66 -0.28
N PHE A 259 13.57 -9.00 -0.69
CA PHE A 259 13.98 -10.35 -1.12
C PHE A 259 15.27 -10.82 -0.44
N PRO A 260 15.32 -10.96 0.91
CA PRO A 260 16.53 -11.36 1.63
C PRO A 260 16.78 -12.89 1.52
N THR A 261 17.00 -13.36 0.28
CA THR A 261 17.16 -14.78 -0.03
C THR A 261 18.08 -14.97 -1.24
N PRO A 262 18.90 -16.04 -1.28
CA PRO A 262 19.68 -16.37 -2.48
C PRO A 262 18.85 -16.57 -3.74
N ASN A 263 17.56 -16.92 -3.62
CA ASN A 263 16.66 -17.03 -4.77
C ASN A 263 16.49 -15.70 -5.54
N ALA A 264 16.80 -14.56 -4.92
CA ALA A 264 16.82 -13.28 -5.62
C ALA A 264 17.80 -13.27 -6.81
N LEU A 265 18.90 -14.04 -6.74
CA LEU A 265 19.88 -14.16 -7.83
C LEU A 265 19.29 -14.88 -9.06
N LEU A 266 18.23 -15.67 -8.89
CA LEU A 266 17.52 -16.31 -9.99
C LEU A 266 16.80 -15.28 -10.89
N PHE A 267 16.67 -14.03 -10.44
CA PHE A 267 16.23 -12.92 -11.27
C PHE A 267 17.05 -12.80 -12.57
N PHE A 268 18.38 -12.90 -12.49
CA PHE A 268 19.25 -12.82 -13.66
C PHE A 268 19.06 -14.02 -14.61
N ALA A 269 18.89 -15.23 -14.07
CA ALA A 269 18.53 -16.39 -14.86
C ALA A 269 17.14 -16.23 -15.51
N GLY A 270 16.21 -15.55 -14.82
CA GLY A 270 14.88 -15.23 -15.34
C GLY A 270 14.91 -14.22 -16.50
N LEU A 271 15.75 -13.19 -16.43
CA LEU A 271 15.96 -12.26 -17.54
C LEU A 271 16.51 -12.98 -18.79
N TYR A 272 17.44 -13.91 -18.59
CA TYR A 272 17.92 -14.75 -19.67
C TYR A 272 16.82 -15.66 -20.24
N GLY A 273 16.01 -16.28 -19.38
CA GLY A 273 14.85 -17.07 -19.77
C GLY A 273 13.82 -16.26 -20.57
N LEU A 274 13.56 -15.03 -20.18
CA LEU A 274 12.70 -14.10 -20.91
C LEU A 274 13.17 -13.94 -22.36
N HIS A 275 14.48 -13.78 -22.59
CA HIS A 275 15.03 -13.59 -23.94
C HIS A 275 14.71 -14.77 -24.87
N LYS A 276 14.64 -15.98 -24.35
CA LYS A 276 14.43 -17.23 -25.12
C LYS A 276 12.95 -17.57 -25.40
N MET A 277 11.99 -16.85 -24.85
CA MET A 277 10.57 -17.18 -24.98
C MET A 277 9.90 -16.58 -26.21
N ASP A 278 10.15 -17.11 -27.39
CA ASP A 278 9.65 -16.55 -28.66
C ASP A 278 8.14 -16.72 -28.84
N SER A 279 7.55 -17.80 -28.37
CA SER A 279 6.12 -18.11 -28.54
C SER A 279 5.16 -17.07 -27.88
N THR A 280 5.69 -16.26 -26.95
CA THR A 280 4.93 -15.20 -26.24
C THR A 280 5.61 -13.84 -26.33
N ALA A 281 6.26 -13.55 -27.46
CA ALA A 281 7.11 -12.35 -27.62
C ALA A 281 6.38 -11.03 -27.28
N ALA A 282 5.10 -10.88 -27.64
CA ALA A 282 4.34 -9.69 -27.32
C ALA A 282 4.11 -9.54 -25.81
N PHE A 283 3.72 -10.60 -25.12
CA PHE A 283 3.55 -10.63 -23.67
C PHE A 283 4.88 -10.33 -22.95
N ARG A 284 5.96 -10.99 -23.36
CA ARG A 284 7.31 -10.77 -22.85
C ARG A 284 7.74 -9.30 -22.93
N ARG A 285 7.51 -8.63 -24.08
CA ARG A 285 7.87 -7.21 -24.25
C ARG A 285 7.11 -6.32 -23.25
N ILE A 286 5.85 -6.63 -23.00
CA ILE A 286 5.04 -5.89 -22.03
C ILE A 286 5.58 -6.13 -20.60
N VAL A 287 5.90 -7.38 -20.23
CA VAL A 287 6.49 -7.69 -18.93
C VAL A 287 7.82 -6.95 -18.72
N VAL A 288 8.69 -6.89 -19.74
CA VAL A 288 9.95 -6.13 -19.67
C VAL A 288 9.68 -4.63 -19.56
N ALA A 289 8.73 -4.09 -20.33
CA ALA A 289 8.37 -2.68 -20.25
C ALA A 289 7.82 -2.33 -18.85
N LEU A 290 6.95 -3.16 -18.28
CA LEU A 290 6.42 -2.97 -16.94
C LEU A 290 7.50 -3.06 -15.87
N LEU A 291 8.44 -4.01 -15.97
CA LEU A 291 9.58 -4.12 -15.06
C LEU A 291 10.37 -2.80 -15.01
N VAL A 292 10.70 -2.27 -16.20
CA VAL A 292 11.49 -1.04 -16.33
C VAL A 292 10.70 0.19 -15.88
N LEU A 293 9.46 0.34 -16.31
CA LEU A 293 8.63 1.52 -16.01
C LEU A 293 8.27 1.60 -14.52
N PHE A 294 7.92 0.49 -13.87
CA PHE A 294 7.65 0.47 -12.44
C PHE A 294 8.90 0.76 -11.63
N PHE A 295 10.06 0.22 -12.03
CA PHE A 295 11.32 0.54 -11.37
C PHE A 295 11.66 2.03 -11.50
N ILE A 296 11.64 2.59 -12.71
CA ILE A 296 11.93 4.01 -12.93
C ILE A 296 10.96 4.89 -12.14
N PHE A 297 9.67 4.53 -12.11
CA PHE A 297 8.69 5.29 -11.35
C PHE A 297 9.00 5.29 -9.85
N ALA A 298 9.20 4.12 -9.24
CA ALA A 298 9.44 3.98 -7.81
C ALA A 298 10.80 4.55 -7.37
N ALA A 299 11.86 4.32 -8.17
CA ALA A 299 13.23 4.74 -7.84
C ALA A 299 13.42 6.27 -7.76
N ARG A 300 12.61 7.05 -8.50
CA ARG A 300 12.69 8.50 -8.51
C ARG A 300 11.68 9.19 -7.58
N TYR A 301 10.75 8.42 -6.98
CA TYR A 301 9.69 8.98 -6.15
C TYR A 301 10.21 9.31 -4.76
N THR A 302 9.92 10.52 -4.24
CA THR A 302 10.64 11.09 -3.08
C THR A 302 9.81 11.22 -1.81
N ILE A 303 8.63 10.57 -1.75
CA ILE A 303 7.79 10.59 -0.55
C ILE A 303 8.30 9.67 0.57
N VAL A 304 7.82 9.89 1.79
CA VAL A 304 8.29 9.18 2.99
C VAL A 304 8.01 7.68 2.93
N ASP A 305 6.85 7.27 2.40
CA ASP A 305 6.40 5.89 2.29
C ASP A 305 6.65 5.27 0.89
N ARG A 306 7.67 5.77 0.19
CA ARG A 306 8.04 5.32 -1.16
C ARG A 306 8.23 3.81 -1.31
N TYR A 307 8.52 3.08 -0.22
CA TYR A 307 8.66 1.62 -0.25
C TYR A 307 7.40 0.91 -0.78
N ALA A 308 6.21 1.48 -0.55
CA ALA A 308 4.95 0.95 -1.05
C ALA A 308 4.86 1.01 -2.59
N PHE A 309 5.43 2.05 -3.20
CA PHE A 309 5.42 2.26 -4.65
C PHE A 309 6.34 1.31 -5.42
N PHE A 310 7.20 0.58 -4.73
CA PHE A 310 7.95 -0.54 -5.32
C PHE A 310 7.12 -1.82 -5.46
N LEU A 311 5.96 -1.93 -4.83
CA LEU A 311 5.16 -3.15 -4.84
C LEU A 311 4.80 -3.64 -6.26
N PRO A 312 4.40 -2.78 -7.21
CA PRO A 312 4.21 -3.20 -8.61
C PRO A 312 5.47 -3.79 -9.26
N PHE A 313 6.61 -3.18 -9.02
CA PHE A 313 7.91 -3.70 -9.46
C PHE A 313 8.18 -5.08 -8.86
N TYR A 314 7.93 -5.27 -7.56
CA TYR A 314 8.11 -6.55 -6.89
C TYR A 314 7.20 -7.66 -7.42
N CYS A 315 5.98 -7.34 -7.84
CA CYS A 315 5.11 -8.31 -8.53
C CYS A 315 5.76 -8.83 -9.81
N VAL A 316 6.36 -7.93 -10.62
CA VAL A 316 7.04 -8.32 -11.85
C VAL A 316 8.37 -9.04 -11.57
N VAL A 317 9.12 -8.61 -10.54
CA VAL A 317 10.34 -9.32 -10.08
C VAL A 317 10.02 -10.76 -9.69
N ALA A 318 8.93 -11.01 -8.98
CA ALA A 318 8.50 -12.37 -8.62
C ALA A 318 8.18 -13.23 -9.86
N VAL A 319 7.57 -12.65 -10.91
CA VAL A 319 7.40 -13.30 -12.23
C VAL A 319 8.75 -13.68 -12.81
N VAL A 320 9.72 -12.76 -12.83
CA VAL A 320 11.05 -12.99 -13.41
C VAL A 320 11.84 -14.02 -12.59
N ILE A 321 11.77 -13.99 -11.26
CA ILE A 321 12.38 -15.01 -10.40
C ILE A 321 11.77 -16.40 -10.70
N GLY A 322 10.45 -16.49 -10.89
CA GLY A 322 9.80 -17.74 -11.28
C GLY A 322 10.30 -18.31 -12.62
N LEU A 323 10.57 -17.43 -13.59
CA LEU A 323 11.24 -17.81 -14.84
C LEU A 323 12.66 -18.30 -14.58
N GLY A 324 13.40 -17.65 -13.67
CA GLY A 324 14.74 -18.08 -13.27
C GLY A 324 14.75 -19.45 -12.61
N VAL A 325 13.75 -19.76 -11.78
CA VAL A 325 13.55 -21.10 -11.22
C VAL A 325 13.28 -22.12 -12.33
N HIS A 326 12.50 -21.76 -13.34
CA HIS A 326 12.25 -22.62 -14.50
C HIS A 326 13.54 -22.93 -15.26
N GLU A 327 14.39 -21.92 -15.50
CA GLU A 327 15.69 -22.12 -16.16
C GLU A 327 16.64 -22.94 -15.28
N ALA A 328 16.76 -22.63 -13.99
CA ALA A 328 17.60 -23.38 -13.05
C ALA A 328 17.22 -24.87 -12.95
N ALA A 329 15.92 -25.19 -12.99
CA ALA A 329 15.45 -26.56 -13.02
C ALA A 329 15.88 -27.35 -14.28
N ARG A 330 16.25 -26.66 -15.36
CA ARG A 330 16.80 -27.28 -16.59
C ARG A 330 18.27 -27.66 -16.42
N TRP A 331 19.00 -27.06 -15.49
CA TRP A 331 20.41 -27.41 -15.24
C TRP A 331 20.57 -28.76 -14.53
N ARG A 332 19.47 -29.33 -14.02
CA ARG A 332 19.42 -30.67 -13.41
C ARG A 332 20.45 -30.90 -12.30
N LEU A 333 20.83 -29.85 -11.59
CA LEU A 333 21.76 -29.94 -10.46
C LEU A 333 21.09 -30.70 -9.30
N PRO A 334 21.73 -31.77 -8.78
CA PRO A 334 21.18 -32.54 -7.65
C PRO A 334 20.88 -31.64 -6.47
N GLY A 335 19.70 -31.80 -5.84
CA GLY A 335 19.31 -31.02 -4.66
C GLY A 335 18.88 -29.56 -4.92
N SER A 336 19.01 -29.03 -6.14
CA SER A 336 18.68 -27.63 -6.43
C SER A 336 17.24 -27.28 -6.12
N THR A 337 16.29 -28.18 -6.37
CA THR A 337 14.86 -27.97 -6.05
C THR A 337 14.61 -27.82 -4.54
N VAL A 338 15.29 -28.63 -3.73
CA VAL A 338 15.19 -28.58 -2.26
C VAL A 338 15.78 -27.27 -1.73
N LEU A 339 16.96 -26.88 -2.24
CA LEU A 339 17.61 -25.63 -1.85
C LEU A 339 16.75 -24.40 -2.25
N ILE A 340 16.24 -24.36 -3.46
CA ILE A 340 15.35 -23.29 -3.92
C ILE A 340 14.08 -23.21 -3.04
N ALA A 341 13.48 -24.35 -2.70
CA ALA A 341 12.32 -24.38 -1.81
C ALA A 341 12.65 -23.89 -0.40
N ALA A 342 13.79 -24.31 0.18
CA ALA A 342 14.25 -23.86 1.48
C ALA A 342 14.55 -22.34 1.49
N PHE A 343 15.25 -21.85 0.46
CA PHE A 343 15.55 -20.43 0.33
C PHE A 343 14.31 -19.56 0.07
N ALA A 344 13.22 -20.12 -0.48
CA ALA A 344 11.97 -19.39 -0.64
C ALA A 344 11.30 -19.04 0.72
N LEU A 345 11.61 -19.78 1.79
CA LEU A 345 11.10 -19.51 3.15
C LEU A 345 12.09 -18.72 4.02
N LEU A 346 13.33 -18.54 3.59
CA LEU A 346 14.35 -17.80 4.34
C LEU A 346 13.95 -16.37 4.73
N PRO A 347 13.20 -15.60 3.92
CA PRO A 347 12.73 -14.27 4.29
C PRO A 347 11.96 -14.25 5.62
N ILE A 348 11.18 -15.30 5.93
CA ILE A 348 10.43 -15.38 7.19
C ILE A 348 11.39 -15.33 8.39
N ALA A 349 12.47 -16.12 8.35
CA ALA A 349 13.49 -16.12 9.40
C ALA A 349 14.24 -14.78 9.44
N ALA A 350 14.58 -14.21 8.28
CA ALA A 350 15.24 -12.92 8.18
C ALA A 350 14.42 -11.81 8.87
N TYR A 351 13.13 -11.70 8.58
CA TYR A 351 12.26 -10.69 9.20
C TYR A 351 11.98 -10.95 10.69
N ALA A 352 12.07 -12.20 11.15
CA ALA A 352 11.92 -12.50 12.56
C ALA A 352 13.08 -11.94 13.39
N VAL A 353 14.31 -11.98 12.85
CA VAL A 353 15.52 -11.55 13.56
C VAL A 353 15.94 -10.10 13.27
N ALA A 354 15.56 -9.55 12.11
CA ALA A 354 15.97 -8.23 11.65
C ALA A 354 15.68 -7.09 12.65
N PRO A 355 14.49 -6.99 13.29
CA PRO A 355 14.23 -5.93 14.27
C PRO A 355 15.21 -5.94 15.43
N GLY A 356 15.46 -7.11 16.02
CA GLY A 356 16.39 -7.26 17.15
C GLY A 356 17.84 -6.90 16.78
N LEU A 357 18.29 -7.29 15.59
CA LEU A 357 19.62 -6.92 15.09
C LEU A 357 19.72 -5.42 14.83
N ALA A 358 18.73 -4.83 14.15
CA ALA A 358 18.70 -3.41 13.86
C ALA A 358 18.70 -2.56 15.15
N GLN A 359 17.93 -2.96 16.14
CA GLN A 359 17.90 -2.30 17.45
C GLN A 359 19.23 -2.45 18.19
N ARG A 360 19.82 -3.66 18.21
CA ARG A 360 21.11 -3.91 18.87
C ARG A 360 22.25 -3.07 18.26
N TRP A 361 22.23 -2.87 16.96
CA TRP A 361 23.25 -2.08 16.26
C TRP A 361 22.87 -0.60 16.12
N ASN A 362 21.75 -0.18 16.71
CA ASN A 362 21.23 1.19 16.66
C ASN A 362 21.18 1.74 15.22
N LEU A 363 20.71 0.91 14.28
CA LEU A 363 20.62 1.28 12.86
C LEU A 363 19.55 2.35 12.68
N SER A 364 19.88 3.42 11.98
CA SER A 364 18.88 4.42 11.58
C SER A 364 18.09 3.91 10.38
N ILE A 365 16.83 3.57 10.60
CA ILE A 365 15.89 3.14 9.54
C ILE A 365 14.73 4.13 9.38
N GLY A 366 14.96 5.41 9.70
CA GLY A 366 13.90 6.44 9.70
C GLY A 366 12.90 6.25 10.85
N THR A 367 13.32 5.58 11.94
CA THR A 367 12.45 5.25 13.06
C THR A 367 12.07 6.46 13.89
N ARG A 368 10.83 6.47 14.34
CA ARG A 368 10.29 7.36 15.34
C ARG A 368 10.18 6.61 16.67
N GLN A 369 10.88 7.06 17.71
CA GLN A 369 10.95 6.35 18.99
C GLN A 369 10.16 7.04 20.11
N ASP A 370 9.38 8.06 19.80
CA ASP A 370 8.64 8.89 20.77
C ASP A 370 7.15 8.52 20.89
N ILE A 371 6.68 7.50 20.18
CA ILE A 371 5.29 7.04 20.30
C ILE A 371 5.24 5.89 21.33
N PRO A 372 4.51 6.08 22.45
CA PRO A 372 4.28 5.00 23.41
C PRO A 372 3.62 3.78 22.74
N TYR A 373 3.99 2.59 23.18
CA TYR A 373 3.49 1.30 22.70
C TYR A 373 3.84 0.97 21.23
N ARG A 374 4.79 1.70 20.62
CA ARG A 374 5.28 1.43 19.28
C ARG A 374 6.80 1.20 19.29
N ASN A 375 7.23 0.07 18.78
CA ASN A 375 8.62 -0.20 18.43
C ASN A 375 8.76 -0.09 16.91
N ASP A 376 9.41 0.96 16.41
CA ASP A 376 9.49 1.21 14.97
C ASP A 376 10.37 0.19 14.23
N TYR A 377 11.38 -0.42 14.90
CA TYR A 377 12.12 -1.51 14.30
C TYR A 377 11.22 -2.70 14.00
N GLU A 378 10.38 -3.10 14.95
CA GLU A 378 9.41 -4.17 14.74
C GLU A 378 8.33 -3.73 13.75
N TYR A 379 7.84 -2.51 13.87
CA TYR A 379 6.77 -2.01 13.01
C TYR A 379 7.20 -1.93 11.55
N PHE A 380 8.43 -1.56 11.23
CA PHE A 380 8.89 -1.48 9.85
C PHE A 380 9.48 -2.79 9.33
N LEU A 381 10.40 -3.44 10.07
CA LEU A 381 11.16 -4.58 9.57
C LEU A 381 10.42 -5.92 9.64
N ARG A 382 9.38 -6.03 10.48
CA ARG A 382 8.57 -7.24 10.59
C ARG A 382 7.26 -7.06 9.81
N PRO A 383 7.02 -7.80 8.71
CA PRO A 383 5.85 -7.57 7.87
C PRO A 383 4.52 -8.02 8.48
N TRP A 384 4.50 -9.01 9.37
CA TRP A 384 3.27 -9.46 10.05
C TRP A 384 2.90 -8.60 11.24
N ARG A 385 1.59 -8.50 11.53
CA ARG A 385 1.00 -7.66 12.58
C ARG A 385 0.26 -8.45 13.64
N THR A 386 0.56 -9.75 13.77
CA THR A 386 -0.02 -10.59 14.83
C THR A 386 0.24 -9.96 16.19
N GLY A 387 -0.82 -9.70 16.96
CA GLY A 387 -0.71 -9.09 18.29
C GLY A 387 -0.35 -7.60 18.34
N CYS A 388 -0.34 -6.89 17.19
CA CYS A 388 -0.09 -5.45 17.15
C CYS A 388 -1.28 -4.67 17.76
N THR A 389 -1.26 -4.47 19.07
CA THR A 389 -2.29 -3.73 19.84
C THR A 389 -1.82 -2.32 20.23
N GLY A 390 -0.60 -1.93 19.86
CA GLY A 390 -0.02 -0.63 20.19
C GLY A 390 -0.88 0.57 19.82
N PRO A 391 -1.49 0.64 18.60
CA PRO A 391 -2.34 1.76 18.19
C PRO A 391 -3.54 1.96 19.15
N GLU A 392 -4.24 0.90 19.47
CA GLU A 392 -5.40 0.95 20.37
C GLU A 392 -5.01 1.27 21.81
N ARG A 393 -3.92 0.67 22.33
CA ARG A 393 -3.39 0.96 23.65
C ARG A 393 -2.98 2.42 23.79
N PHE A 394 -2.30 2.97 22.80
CA PHE A 394 -1.94 4.39 22.77
C PHE A 394 -3.18 5.27 22.80
N ALA A 395 -4.15 5.00 21.93
CA ALA A 395 -5.35 5.81 21.79
C ALA A 395 -6.18 5.80 23.09
N ARG A 396 -6.38 4.64 23.72
CA ARG A 396 -7.07 4.54 25.00
C ARG A 396 -6.34 5.31 26.10
N ALA A 397 -5.05 5.08 26.26
CA ALA A 397 -4.26 5.78 27.27
C ALA A 397 -4.27 7.30 27.06
N ALA A 398 -4.21 7.77 25.83
CA ALA A 398 -4.27 9.20 25.51
C ALA A 398 -5.63 9.81 25.82
N LEU A 399 -6.72 9.15 25.44
CA LEU A 399 -8.08 9.60 25.72
C LEU A 399 -8.40 9.58 27.23
N GLU A 400 -7.92 8.57 27.96
CA GLU A 400 -8.08 8.47 29.42
C GLU A 400 -7.25 9.53 30.17
N THR A 401 -6.06 9.86 29.65
CA THR A 401 -5.19 10.91 30.23
C THR A 401 -5.76 12.31 30.04
N ALA A 402 -6.45 12.56 28.93
CA ALA A 402 -6.99 13.86 28.61
C ALA A 402 -8.08 14.32 29.60
N ALA A 403 -7.97 15.56 30.10
CA ALA A 403 -8.99 16.16 30.95
C ALA A 403 -10.36 16.22 30.23
N PRO A 404 -11.48 16.39 30.98
CA PRO A 404 -12.78 16.58 30.36
C PRO A 404 -12.81 17.73 29.36
N ASN A 405 -13.49 17.52 28.21
CA ASN A 405 -13.60 18.49 27.11
C ASN A 405 -12.27 18.98 26.52
N ALA A 406 -11.19 18.22 26.71
CA ALA A 406 -9.87 18.59 26.18
C ALA A 406 -9.79 18.52 24.66
N ILE A 407 -8.70 19.10 24.11
CA ILE A 407 -8.29 18.94 22.72
C ILE A 407 -6.97 18.21 22.69
N ILE A 408 -6.87 17.18 21.86
CA ILE A 408 -5.62 16.46 21.55
C ILE A 408 -5.20 16.84 20.13
N CYS A 409 -4.08 17.55 20.00
CA CYS A 409 -3.45 17.82 18.72
C CYS A 409 -2.57 16.64 18.32
N ALA A 410 -2.97 15.91 17.28
CA ALA A 410 -2.35 14.68 16.85
C ALA A 410 -1.79 14.77 15.42
N ASP A 411 -0.65 14.10 15.19
CA ASP A 411 -0.04 13.99 13.85
C ASP A 411 -0.69 12.86 13.02
N SER A 412 -0.27 12.75 11.74
CA SER A 412 -0.79 11.75 10.80
C SER A 412 -0.59 10.29 11.25
N THR A 413 0.35 10.03 12.15
CA THR A 413 0.55 8.67 12.70
C THR A 413 -0.46 8.35 13.79
N THR A 414 -0.74 9.33 14.66
CA THR A 414 -1.45 9.12 15.92
C THR A 414 -2.93 9.50 15.87
N ALA A 415 -3.33 10.39 14.96
CA ALA A 415 -4.72 10.80 14.81
C ALA A 415 -5.66 9.63 14.40
N PRO A 416 -5.32 8.76 13.44
CA PRO A 416 -6.22 7.70 13.03
C PRO A 416 -6.61 6.72 14.16
N PRO A 417 -5.68 6.17 14.96
CA PRO A 417 -6.09 5.31 16.08
C PRO A 417 -6.87 6.05 17.16
N LEU A 418 -6.60 7.34 17.41
CA LEU A 418 -7.40 8.15 18.34
C LEU A 418 -8.83 8.28 17.86
N LEU A 419 -9.04 8.66 16.60
CA LEU A 419 -10.36 8.77 15.96
C LEU A 419 -11.09 7.42 15.95
N TYR A 420 -10.36 6.35 15.66
CA TYR A 420 -10.91 5.00 15.66
C TYR A 420 -11.46 4.60 17.04
N VAL A 421 -10.66 4.74 18.09
CA VAL A 421 -11.07 4.39 19.45
C VAL A 421 -12.20 5.29 19.93
N GLN A 422 -12.16 6.55 19.59
CA GLN A 422 -13.21 7.51 19.97
C GLN A 422 -14.53 7.21 19.27
N GLU A 423 -14.56 7.08 17.96
CA GLU A 423 -15.80 7.05 17.19
C GLU A 423 -16.31 5.63 16.92
N VAL A 424 -15.42 4.64 16.72
CA VAL A 424 -15.83 3.27 16.48
C VAL A 424 -16.12 2.53 17.80
N GLN A 425 -15.34 2.83 18.85
CA GLN A 425 -15.49 2.18 20.16
C GLN A 425 -16.22 3.05 21.18
N GLY A 426 -16.58 4.30 20.86
CA GLY A 426 -17.38 5.19 21.71
C GLY A 426 -16.65 5.72 22.94
N VAL A 427 -15.31 5.79 22.92
CA VAL A 427 -14.51 6.20 24.08
C VAL A 427 -14.29 7.72 24.07
N ARG A 428 -14.65 8.41 25.17
CA ARG A 428 -14.42 9.86 25.41
C ARG A 428 -14.86 10.75 24.25
N PRO A 429 -16.14 10.78 23.90
CA PRO A 429 -16.69 11.63 22.84
C PRO A 429 -16.62 13.14 23.20
N ASP A 430 -16.35 13.47 24.45
CA ASP A 430 -16.14 14.85 24.94
C ASP A 430 -14.79 15.42 24.50
N VAL A 431 -13.78 14.59 24.23
CA VAL A 431 -12.45 15.03 23.82
C VAL A 431 -12.43 15.30 22.31
N LYS A 432 -11.89 16.45 21.89
CA LYS A 432 -11.74 16.79 20.48
C LYS A 432 -10.37 16.39 19.97
N ILE A 433 -10.34 15.66 18.86
CA ILE A 433 -9.09 15.32 18.18
C ILE A 433 -8.87 16.29 17.04
N ALA A 434 -7.74 17.00 17.04
CA ALA A 434 -7.35 17.98 16.03
C ALA A 434 -6.07 17.55 15.33
N GLY A 435 -6.05 17.57 13.99
CA GLY A 435 -4.85 17.25 13.21
C GLY A 435 -3.85 18.42 13.24
N ILE A 436 -2.59 18.10 13.54
CA ILE A 436 -1.49 19.07 13.54
C ILE A 436 -1.02 19.35 12.11
N VAL A 437 -0.97 18.30 11.30
CA VAL A 437 -0.57 18.36 9.90
C VAL A 437 -1.79 18.06 9.05
N SER A 438 -2.13 18.94 8.24
CA SER A 438 -3.23 19.12 7.28
C SER A 438 -3.86 17.91 6.59
N SER A 439 -3.62 16.74 6.99
CA SER A 439 -3.85 15.62 6.09
C SER A 439 -5.09 14.78 6.42
N GLN A 440 -5.88 15.09 7.45
CA GLN A 440 -6.83 14.08 7.87
C GLN A 440 -8.22 14.60 8.28
N GLY A 441 -8.73 15.60 7.56
CA GLY A 441 -10.10 16.08 7.78
C GLY A 441 -10.36 16.76 9.14
N ALA A 442 -9.43 16.63 10.08
CA ALA A 442 -9.46 17.34 11.33
C ALA A 442 -9.00 18.80 11.10
N PRO A 443 -9.57 19.80 11.80
CA PRO A 443 -9.20 21.20 11.64
C PRO A 443 -7.69 21.38 11.93
N ARG A 444 -7.00 22.07 11.02
CA ARG A 444 -5.61 22.50 11.26
C ARG A 444 -5.59 23.40 12.49
N VAL A 445 -4.77 23.06 13.45
CA VAL A 445 -4.51 23.90 14.60
C VAL A 445 -3.57 25.03 14.15
N GLN A 446 -4.10 26.26 14.07
CA GLN A 446 -3.33 27.47 13.82
C GLN A 446 -2.92 28.11 15.16
N GLU A 447 -1.89 28.94 15.16
CA GLU A 447 -1.39 29.60 16.35
C GLU A 447 -2.48 30.41 17.09
N GLN A 448 -3.21 31.25 16.36
CA GLN A 448 -4.33 32.00 16.91
C GLN A 448 -5.41 31.11 17.54
N THR A 449 -5.68 29.99 16.91
CA THR A 449 -6.65 29.01 17.42
C THR A 449 -6.16 28.33 18.72
N VAL A 450 -4.85 28.12 18.91
CA VAL A 450 -4.32 27.53 20.16
C VAL A 450 -4.44 28.50 21.32
N GLU A 451 -4.21 29.80 21.12
CA GLU A 451 -4.39 30.81 22.17
C GLU A 451 -5.84 30.87 22.67
N GLU A 452 -6.80 30.94 21.75
CA GLU A 452 -8.23 30.88 22.06
C GLU A 452 -8.62 29.59 22.77
N LEU A 453 -8.14 28.45 22.27
CA LEU A 453 -8.44 27.13 22.82
C LEU A 453 -7.89 26.93 24.24
N LEU A 454 -6.71 27.48 24.54
CA LEU A 454 -6.12 27.41 25.89
C LEU A 454 -6.88 28.22 26.94
N GLU A 455 -7.71 29.19 26.54
CA GLU A 455 -8.61 29.92 27.43
C GLU A 455 -9.89 29.15 27.73
N GLU A 456 -10.33 28.34 26.77
CA GLU A 456 -11.59 27.61 26.86
C GLU A 456 -11.43 26.19 27.45
N ARG A 457 -10.33 25.50 27.15
CA ARG A 457 -10.18 24.09 27.48
C ARG A 457 -8.71 23.61 27.52
N PRO A 458 -8.44 22.47 28.19
CA PRO A 458 -7.12 21.86 28.20
C PRO A 458 -6.69 21.44 26.79
N VAL A 459 -5.45 21.79 26.40
CA VAL A 459 -4.84 21.41 25.12
C VAL A 459 -3.67 20.47 25.37
N TYR A 460 -3.61 19.39 24.59
CA TYR A 460 -2.54 18.41 24.62
C TYR A 460 -1.94 18.22 23.23
N VAL A 461 -0.67 17.84 23.18
CA VAL A 461 0.02 17.36 21.97
C VAL A 461 0.53 15.93 22.19
N VAL A 462 0.64 15.15 21.13
CA VAL A 462 1.07 13.75 21.18
C VAL A 462 2.59 13.60 21.24
N SER A 463 3.34 14.65 20.98
CA SER A 463 4.81 14.64 20.98
C SER A 463 5.35 16.04 21.32
N ASN A 464 6.52 16.07 21.97
CA ASN A 464 7.29 17.28 22.22
C ASN A 464 8.42 17.48 21.20
N ARG A 465 8.44 16.72 20.10
CA ARG A 465 9.50 16.75 19.08
C ARG A 465 9.12 17.57 17.85
N ARG A 466 10.11 18.26 17.29
CA ARG A 466 9.99 18.97 16.01
C ARG A 466 9.59 17.98 14.90
N GLY A 467 8.66 18.38 14.04
CA GLY A 467 8.09 17.51 12.98
C GLY A 467 6.83 16.75 13.40
N TYR A 468 6.59 16.57 14.71
CA TYR A 468 5.43 15.88 15.26
C TYR A 468 4.60 16.75 16.22
N CYS A 469 5.10 17.91 16.54
CA CYS A 469 4.42 18.99 17.23
C CYS A 469 4.58 20.27 16.40
N PRO A 470 3.57 21.16 16.34
CA PRO A 470 3.71 22.45 15.69
C PRO A 470 4.86 23.25 16.28
N VAL A 471 5.68 23.85 15.40
CA VAL A 471 6.90 24.57 15.83
C VAL A 471 6.55 25.71 16.78
N PHE A 472 5.47 26.46 16.51
CA PHE A 472 5.04 27.56 17.38
C PHE A 472 4.66 27.09 18.80
N ILE A 473 4.11 25.85 18.94
CA ILE A 473 3.84 25.29 20.28
C ILE A 473 5.14 25.03 21.03
N LEU A 474 6.15 24.48 20.33
CA LEU A 474 7.46 24.20 20.95
C LEU A 474 8.23 25.48 21.34
N GLU A 475 8.01 26.58 20.60
CA GLU A 475 8.75 27.83 20.80
C GLU A 475 8.06 28.80 21.77
N LYS A 476 6.74 28.79 21.87
CA LYS A 476 5.98 29.77 22.63
C LYS A 476 5.33 29.23 23.90
N TYR A 477 5.17 27.94 24.04
CA TYR A 477 4.44 27.32 25.17
C TYR A 477 5.33 26.37 25.96
N SER A 478 5.01 26.19 27.23
CA SER A 478 5.61 25.12 28.03
C SER A 478 4.83 23.81 27.84
N LEU A 479 5.57 22.70 27.82
CA LEU A 479 4.99 21.36 27.72
C LEU A 479 5.25 20.59 29.01
N ALA A 480 4.20 20.19 29.69
CA ALA A 480 4.25 19.34 30.86
C ALA A 480 3.85 17.90 30.48
N GLU A 481 4.66 16.93 30.89
CA GLU A 481 4.33 15.51 30.68
C GLU A 481 3.02 15.13 31.38
N ALA A 482 2.14 14.48 30.66
CA ALA A 482 0.86 14.01 31.15
C ALA A 482 0.60 12.60 30.58
N GLY A 483 1.12 11.58 31.25
CA GLY A 483 1.05 10.19 30.81
C GLY A 483 1.66 9.98 29.42
N VAL A 484 0.83 9.61 28.44
CA VAL A 484 1.27 9.42 27.04
C VAL A 484 1.16 10.67 26.17
N LEU A 485 0.74 11.81 26.78
CA LEU A 485 0.54 13.11 26.13
C LEU A 485 1.42 14.17 26.78
N TRP A 486 1.47 15.34 26.14
CA TRP A 486 2.10 16.54 26.66
C TRP A 486 1.03 17.65 26.77
N ARG A 487 0.82 18.16 27.99
CA ARG A 487 -0.10 19.28 28.24
C ARG A 487 0.56 20.59 27.84
N VAL A 488 -0.15 21.37 27.04
CA VAL A 488 0.29 22.72 26.62
C VAL A 488 -0.14 23.73 27.71
N ALA A 489 0.78 24.56 28.16
CA ALA A 489 0.52 25.63 29.11
C ALA A 489 1.16 26.93 28.64
N LYS A 490 0.50 28.08 28.94
CA LYS A 490 1.08 29.38 28.68
C LYS A 490 2.42 29.48 29.44
N PRO A 491 3.49 30.07 28.87
CA PRO A 491 4.73 30.26 29.58
C PRO A 491 4.47 31.11 30.87
N ALA A 492 5.18 30.80 31.93
CA ALA A 492 5.12 31.63 33.12
C ALA A 492 5.52 33.06 32.75
N PRO A 493 4.80 34.09 33.24
CA PRO A 493 5.15 35.47 32.94
C PRO A 493 6.61 35.68 33.32
N ALA A 494 7.38 36.24 32.39
CA ALA A 494 8.79 36.59 32.60
C ALA A 494 8.87 37.63 33.74
N GLY A 495 9.06 37.18 34.98
CA GLY A 495 9.12 38.12 36.11
C GLY A 495 9.03 37.56 37.52
N VAL A 496 9.13 36.25 37.73
CA VAL A 496 9.31 35.71 39.09
C VAL A 496 10.50 34.74 39.08
N ARG A 497 11.69 35.27 39.19
CA ARG A 497 12.91 34.57 39.66
C ARG A 497 13.44 35.35 40.85
#